data_cf92534fb635cce39e8ebb1e6bb7f974
#
_entry.id   cf92534fb635cce39e8ebb1e6bb7f974
#
_cell.length_a   1.000
_cell.length_b   1.000
_cell.length_c   1.000
_cell.angle_alpha   90.00
_cell.angle_beta   90.00
_cell.angle_gamma   90.00
#
_symmetry.space_group_name_H-M   'P 1'
#
loop_
_entity.id
_entity.type
_entity.pdbx_description
1 polymer ?
#
loop_
_entity_poly.entity_id
_entity_poly.type
_entity_poly.pdbx_seq_one_letter_code
_entity_poly.pdbx_strand_id
1 'polypeptide(L)' 'MKQLFRMREDVIVGEAGEAFTVYGVEVVDAGGEVLAGYPDVFWDREKAAAFVAWCNDNDVESVLLPDLVADAIQEQYMV' A
#
# COMPACT_ATOMS: atom_id res chain seq x y z
N MET A 1 -16.21 0.43 -14.10
CA MET A 1 -16.06 -0.69 -13.16
C MET A 1 -15.20 -0.23 -11.99
N LYS A 2 -15.69 -0.44 -10.78
CA LYS A 2 -15.03 0.08 -9.59
C LYS A 2 -13.83 -0.78 -9.21
N GLN A 3 -12.69 -0.15 -8.99
CA GLN A 3 -11.50 -0.80 -8.48
C GLN A 3 -11.49 -0.69 -6.96
N LEU A 4 -10.91 -1.67 -6.31
CA LEU A 4 -10.80 -1.70 -4.85
C LEU A 4 -9.33 -1.68 -4.47
N PHE A 5 -8.98 -0.78 -3.55
CA PHE A 5 -7.67 -0.76 -2.94
C PHE A 5 -7.70 -1.61 -1.68
N ARG A 6 -6.66 -2.37 -1.45
CA ARG A 6 -6.56 -3.16 -0.22
C ARG A 6 -5.11 -3.18 0.26
N MET A 7 -4.96 -3.38 1.56
CA MET A 7 -3.65 -3.47 2.19
C MET A 7 -3.07 -4.87 1.94
N ARG A 8 -1.78 -4.92 1.65
CA ARG A 8 -1.05 -6.19 1.63
C ARG A 8 -0.02 -6.19 2.74
N GLU A 9 0.30 -7.37 3.24
CA GLU A 9 1.23 -7.57 4.33
C GLU A 9 2.31 -8.53 3.87
N ASP A 10 3.55 -8.14 4.05
CA ASP A 10 4.70 -8.95 3.65
C ASP A 10 5.69 -9.01 4.79
N VAL A 11 6.43 -10.12 4.87
CA VAL A 11 7.49 -10.29 5.85
C VAL A 11 8.83 -10.22 5.14
N ILE A 12 9.72 -9.35 5.63
CA ILE A 12 11.07 -9.21 5.12
C ILE A 12 12.02 -9.77 6.16
N VAL A 13 13.00 -10.55 5.72
CA VAL A 13 14.03 -11.10 6.62
C VAL A 13 15.31 -10.27 6.44
N GLY A 14 15.80 -9.72 7.55
CA GLY A 14 17.03 -8.94 7.57
C GLY A 14 18.27 -9.82 7.53
N GLU A 15 19.43 -9.20 7.37
CA GLU A 15 20.71 -9.91 7.27
C GLU A 15 21.05 -10.70 8.52
N ALA A 16 20.61 -10.25 9.68
CA ALA A 16 20.85 -10.94 10.94
C ALA A 16 19.78 -11.99 11.26
N GLY A 17 18.87 -12.26 10.31
CA GLY A 17 17.82 -13.24 10.50
C GLY A 17 16.56 -12.71 11.18
N GLU A 18 16.53 -11.42 11.52
CA GLU A 18 15.34 -10.82 12.09
C GLU A 18 14.24 -10.66 11.03
N ALA A 19 12.99 -10.83 11.45
CA ALA A 19 11.83 -10.70 10.58
C ALA A 19 11.10 -9.38 10.84
N PHE A 20 10.78 -8.68 9.76
CA PHE A 20 10.04 -7.42 9.82
C PHE A 20 8.78 -7.55 8.98
N THR A 21 7.66 -7.08 9.53
CA THR A 21 6.43 -6.99 8.76
C THR A 21 6.32 -5.60 8.16
N VAL A 22 6.07 -5.56 6.85
CA VAL A 22 5.86 -4.32 6.13
C VAL A 22 4.51 -4.38 5.43
N TYR A 23 3.97 -3.23 5.11
CA TYR A 23 2.62 -3.11 4.56
C TYR A 23 2.66 -2.34 3.25
N GLY A 24 1.88 -2.79 2.32
CA GLY A 24 1.78 -2.15 1.02
C GLY A 24 0.33 -1.99 0.60
N VAL A 25 0.16 -1.60 -0.65
CA VAL A 25 -1.15 -1.35 -1.25
C VAL A 25 -1.25 -2.13 -2.54
N GLU A 26 -2.40 -2.76 -2.77
CA GLU A 26 -2.68 -3.36 -4.07
C GLU A 26 -4.06 -2.95 -4.55
N VAL A 27 -4.22 -2.95 -5.86
CA VAL A 27 -5.47 -2.62 -6.53
C VAL A 27 -6.02 -3.88 -7.14
N VAL A 28 -7.28 -4.18 -6.86
CA VAL A 28 -7.96 -5.36 -7.40
C VAL A 28 -9.18 -4.92 -8.19
N ASP A 29 -9.53 -5.71 -9.19
CA ASP A 29 -10.74 -5.46 -9.98
C ASP A 29 -11.95 -6.13 -9.31
N ALA A 30 -13.12 -6.02 -9.96
CA ALA A 30 -14.35 -6.57 -9.44
C ALA A 30 -14.32 -8.10 -9.30
N GLY A 31 -13.46 -8.77 -10.07
CA GLY A 31 -13.29 -10.22 -9.99
C GLY A 31 -12.25 -10.67 -8.96
N GLY A 32 -11.61 -9.71 -8.27
CA GLY A 32 -10.58 -10.01 -7.28
C GLY A 32 -9.19 -10.18 -7.86
N GLU A 33 -9.01 -9.91 -9.14
CA GLU A 33 -7.69 -9.99 -9.77
C GLU A 33 -6.84 -8.78 -9.41
N VAL A 34 -5.59 -9.01 -9.04
CA VAL A 34 -4.66 -7.93 -8.70
C VAL A 34 -4.17 -7.26 -9.97
N LEU A 35 -4.46 -5.97 -10.11
CA LEU A 35 -4.08 -5.17 -11.26
C LEU A 35 -2.72 -4.52 -11.08
N ALA A 36 -2.40 -4.13 -9.85
CA ALA A 36 -1.13 -3.51 -9.50
C ALA A 36 -0.88 -3.70 -8.01
N GLY A 37 0.38 -3.74 -7.62
CA GLY A 37 0.75 -3.88 -6.21
C GLY A 37 2.02 -3.11 -5.91
N TYR A 38 2.05 -2.50 -4.74
CA TYR A 38 3.19 -1.75 -4.24
C TYR A 38 3.52 -2.27 -2.85
N PRO A 39 4.46 -3.22 -2.75
CA PRO A 39 4.86 -3.76 -1.45
C PRO A 39 5.78 -2.79 -0.73
N ASP A 40 5.89 -2.95 0.57
CA ASP A 40 6.87 -2.21 1.37
C ASP A 40 6.73 -0.70 1.26
N VAL A 41 5.49 -0.22 1.42
CA VAL A 41 5.21 1.23 1.42
C VAL A 41 5.24 1.78 2.85
N PHE A 42 4.66 1.05 3.80
CA PHE A 42 4.52 1.51 5.18
C PHE A 42 5.13 0.50 6.15
N TRP A 43 5.69 1.02 7.24
CA TRP A 43 6.15 0.19 8.36
C TRP A 43 5.05 0.04 9.42
N ASP A 44 4.08 0.95 9.43
CA ASP A 44 3.01 1.01 10.41
C ASP A 44 1.70 0.55 9.77
N ARG A 45 1.09 -0.47 10.36
CA ARG A 45 -0.16 -1.04 9.87
C ARG A 45 -1.28 -0.01 9.85
N GLU A 46 -1.37 0.83 10.87
CA GLU A 46 -2.43 1.83 10.96
C GLU A 46 -2.33 2.87 9.84
N LYS A 47 -1.11 3.26 9.51
CA LYS A 47 -0.88 4.19 8.39
C LYS A 47 -1.25 3.57 7.07
N ALA A 48 -0.92 2.29 6.88
CA ALA A 48 -1.28 1.56 5.67
C ALA A 48 -2.81 1.45 5.54
N ALA A 49 -3.48 1.08 6.63
CA ALA A 49 -4.94 0.95 6.64
C ALA A 49 -5.62 2.29 6.35
N ALA A 50 -5.10 3.37 6.95
CA ALA A 50 -5.64 4.70 6.71
C ALA A 50 -5.47 5.15 5.26
N PHE A 51 -4.31 4.85 4.67
CA PHE A 51 -4.04 5.17 3.27
C PHE A 51 -5.00 4.42 2.34
N VAL A 52 -5.18 3.13 2.58
CA VAL A 52 -6.08 2.31 1.77
C VAL A 52 -7.52 2.80 1.90
N ALA A 53 -7.97 3.10 3.12
CA ALA A 53 -9.31 3.63 3.35
C ALA A 53 -9.51 4.96 2.63
N TRP A 54 -8.52 5.84 2.69
CA TRP A 54 -8.57 7.13 2.00
C TRP A 54 -8.70 6.95 0.49
N CYS A 55 -7.93 6.02 -0.10
CA CYS A 55 -8.00 5.74 -1.52
C CYS A 55 -9.40 5.23 -1.92
N ASN A 56 -9.99 4.35 -1.12
CA ASN A 56 -11.31 3.82 -1.39
C ASN A 56 -12.40 4.88 -1.22
N ASP A 57 -12.31 5.69 -0.17
CA ASP A 57 -13.30 6.71 0.13
C ASP A 57 -13.32 7.82 -0.92
N ASN A 58 -12.19 8.10 -1.54
CA ASN A 58 -12.06 9.16 -2.54
C ASN A 58 -12.12 8.65 -3.98
N ASP A 59 -12.40 7.36 -4.19
CA ASP A 59 -12.46 6.74 -5.51
C ASP A 59 -11.22 7.09 -6.34
N VAL A 60 -10.05 6.96 -5.74
CA VAL A 60 -8.79 7.29 -6.39
C VAL A 60 -8.61 6.40 -7.63
N GLU A 61 -8.18 6.99 -8.73
CA GLU A 61 -7.87 6.24 -9.94
C GLU A 61 -6.52 5.54 -9.79
N SER A 62 -6.44 4.29 -10.23
CA SER A 62 -5.22 3.50 -10.09
C SER A 62 -4.02 4.12 -10.80
N VAL A 63 -4.26 4.92 -11.84
CA VAL A 63 -3.19 5.61 -12.56
C VAL A 63 -2.47 6.64 -11.68
N LEU A 64 -3.13 7.14 -10.62
CA LEU A 64 -2.55 8.08 -9.68
C LEU A 64 -1.78 7.40 -8.56
N LEU A 65 -1.95 6.10 -8.41
CA LEU A 65 -1.38 5.36 -7.28
C LEU A 65 0.15 5.47 -7.18
N PRO A 66 0.92 5.38 -8.27
CA PRO A 66 2.37 5.52 -8.16
C PRO A 66 2.81 6.84 -7.52
N ASP A 67 2.15 7.94 -7.87
CA ASP A 67 2.47 9.25 -7.32
C ASP A 67 2.07 9.34 -5.84
N LEU A 68 0.91 8.79 -5.50
CA LEU A 68 0.42 8.78 -4.12
C LEU A 68 1.31 7.93 -3.23
N VAL A 69 1.77 6.79 -3.74
CA VAL A 69 2.69 5.91 -3.01
C VAL A 69 4.03 6.60 -2.79
N ALA A 70 4.55 7.28 -3.82
CA ALA A 70 5.80 8.02 -3.69
C ALA A 70 5.70 9.11 -2.63
N ASP A 71 4.58 9.85 -2.61
CA ASP A 71 4.33 10.87 -1.61
C ASP A 71 4.24 10.29 -0.21
N ALA A 72 3.57 9.15 -0.07
CA ALA A 72 3.44 8.48 1.22
C ALA A 72 4.79 8.01 1.76
N ILE A 73 5.63 7.46 0.90
CA ILE A 73 6.98 7.03 1.29
C ILE A 73 7.80 8.24 1.73
N GLN A 74 7.77 9.31 0.94
CA GLN A 74 8.52 10.53 1.26
C GLN A 74 8.08 11.12 2.60
N GLU A 75 6.79 11.12 2.86
CA GLU A 75 6.22 11.67 4.09
C GLU A 75 6.72 10.93 5.32
N GLN A 76 6.94 9.62 5.23
CA GLN A 76 7.46 8.82 6.34
C GLN A 76 8.90 9.19 6.72
N TYR A 77 9.67 9.69 5.76
CA TYR A 77 11.07 10.06 5.99
C TYR A 77 11.24 11.54 6.31
N MET A 78 10.20 12.32 6.17
CA MET A 78 10.22 13.75 6.53
C MET A 78 9.65 13.92 7.94
N VAL A 79 10.54 14.01 8.88
CA VAL A 79 10.15 14.15 10.29
C VAL A 79 10.43 15.58 10.75
#